data_3c386fbd0fceafce9ff1199f8f7f21fb
#
_entry.id   3c386fbd0fceafce9ff1199f8f7f21fb
#
_cell.length_a   1.000
_cell.length_b   1.000
_cell.length_c   1.000
_cell.angle_alpha   90.00
_cell.angle_beta   90.00
_cell.angle_gamma   90.00
#
_symmetry.space_group_name_H-M   'P 1'
#
loop_
_entity.id
_entity.type
_entity.pdbx_description
1 polymer ?
#
loop_
_entity_poly.entity_id
_entity_poly.type
_entity_poly.pdbx_seq_one_letter_code
_entity_poly.pdbx_strand_id
1 'polypeptide(L)'
;MPGAVALFATVLAKTSAVLITFWRRHHMGKMAYAQLSGHTILIGWQGAASARLLELLLSDTATDDEGVVLVAEGVAENPMPDHMRFVAAESYTHTDVYLRAGIAGAARVIVNPPSDDQTLAAVFALMAHAPRAHIVAHFDSASAARLVACHYPAIECTRPMTAEILARAAQDPGSAAITAELLSVDDGPTQFSLAVPAQLEALDYSLLAADFSQRGALLLGLRAPDGALRLNPPAQTAVPAGAMLYYLAEQRVPAQSIAWQALRAAAVSASPSPRGA
;
A
#
# COMPACT_ATOMS: atom_id res chain seq x y z
N MET A 1 -15.27 -60.39 -10.21
CA MET A 1 -15.11 -58.99 -10.53
C MET A 1 -15.74 -58.01 -9.53
N PRO A 2 -16.37 -58.38 -8.37
CA PRO A 2 -16.92 -57.38 -7.41
C PRO A 2 -15.86 -56.63 -6.60
N GLY A 3 -14.67 -57.20 -6.35
CA GLY A 3 -13.64 -56.57 -5.52
C GLY A 3 -12.98 -55.32 -6.11
N ALA A 4 -12.81 -55.25 -7.43
CA ALA A 4 -12.20 -54.10 -8.09
C ALA A 4 -13.11 -52.85 -8.07
N VAL A 5 -14.43 -53.05 -8.21
CA VAL A 5 -15.42 -51.98 -8.13
C VAL A 5 -15.53 -51.38 -6.70
N ALA A 6 -15.48 -52.26 -5.68
CA ALA A 6 -15.50 -51.83 -4.29
C ALA A 6 -14.24 -51.06 -3.91
N LEU A 7 -13.05 -51.50 -4.41
CA LEU A 7 -11.78 -50.81 -4.19
C LEU A 7 -11.79 -49.41 -4.85
N PHE A 8 -12.26 -49.31 -6.09
CA PHE A 8 -12.39 -48.05 -6.83
C PHE A 8 -13.35 -47.06 -6.16
N ALA A 9 -14.52 -47.55 -5.70
CA ALA A 9 -15.48 -46.74 -4.97
C ALA A 9 -14.92 -46.20 -3.64
N THR A 10 -14.13 -47.04 -2.93
CA THR A 10 -13.49 -46.63 -1.65
C THR A 10 -12.39 -45.58 -1.87
N VAL A 11 -11.58 -45.72 -2.93
CA VAL A 11 -10.55 -44.75 -3.30
C VAL A 11 -11.22 -43.43 -3.73
N LEU A 12 -12.26 -43.48 -4.55
CA LEU A 12 -13.02 -42.29 -4.98
C LEU A 12 -13.66 -41.55 -3.80
N ALA A 13 -14.26 -42.29 -2.85
CA ALA A 13 -14.86 -41.68 -1.65
C ALA A 13 -13.81 -41.05 -0.75
N LYS A 14 -12.64 -41.66 -0.57
CA LYS A 14 -11.55 -41.07 0.24
C LYS A 14 -10.93 -39.84 -0.43
N THR A 15 -10.70 -39.89 -1.74
CA THR A 15 -10.18 -38.71 -2.48
C THR A 15 -11.16 -37.55 -2.46
N SER A 16 -12.47 -37.83 -2.66
CA SER A 16 -13.52 -36.81 -2.55
C SER A 16 -13.61 -36.20 -1.16
N ALA A 17 -13.51 -37.01 -0.10
CA ALA A 17 -13.54 -36.53 1.28
C ALA A 17 -12.32 -35.64 1.61
N VAL A 18 -11.13 -36.00 1.14
CA VAL A 18 -9.91 -35.19 1.30
C VAL A 18 -10.06 -33.87 0.54
N LEU A 19 -10.55 -33.90 -0.70
CA LEU A 19 -10.76 -32.73 -1.53
C LEU A 19 -11.78 -31.77 -0.90
N ILE A 20 -12.90 -32.29 -0.41
CA ILE A 20 -13.94 -31.49 0.28
C ILE A 20 -13.38 -30.89 1.57
N THR A 21 -12.57 -31.64 2.34
CA THR A 21 -11.95 -31.14 3.57
C THR A 21 -10.93 -30.04 3.28
N PHE A 22 -10.13 -30.21 2.23
CA PHE A 22 -9.17 -29.20 1.78
C PHE A 22 -9.89 -27.93 1.30
N TRP A 23 -10.91 -28.09 0.44
CA TRP A 23 -11.76 -26.99 -0.04
C TRP A 23 -12.38 -26.21 1.12
N ARG A 24 -12.97 -26.96 2.06
CA ARG A 24 -13.61 -26.36 3.25
C ARG A 24 -12.61 -25.61 4.12
N ARG A 25 -11.39 -26.12 4.33
CA ARG A 25 -10.35 -25.44 5.10
C ARG A 25 -9.89 -24.16 4.39
N HIS A 26 -9.79 -24.17 3.09
CA HIS A 26 -9.40 -23.02 2.29
C HIS A 26 -10.45 -21.90 2.39
N HIS A 27 -11.73 -22.25 2.21
CA HIS A 27 -12.83 -21.27 2.28
C HIS A 27 -13.09 -20.75 3.70
N MET A 28 -12.89 -21.54 4.72
CA MET A 28 -13.12 -21.16 6.13
C MET A 28 -11.93 -20.45 6.78
N GLY A 29 -10.91 -20.06 6.04
CA GLY A 29 -9.78 -19.29 6.56
C GLY A 29 -8.89 -20.03 7.57
N LYS A 30 -8.85 -21.38 7.53
CA LYS A 30 -8.05 -22.22 8.42
C LYS A 30 -6.66 -22.57 7.86
N MET A 31 -6.34 -22.05 6.70
CA MET A 31 -5.03 -22.24 6.05
C MET A 31 -4.00 -21.26 6.60
N ALA A 32 -2.73 -21.59 6.39
CA ALA A 32 -1.61 -20.70 6.67
C ALA A 32 -0.85 -20.42 5.36
N TYR A 33 -0.41 -19.19 5.21
CA TYR A 33 0.26 -18.63 4.03
C TYR A 33 1.62 -18.04 4.41
N ALA A 34 2.26 -18.57 5.46
CA ALA A 34 3.49 -18.04 6.06
C ALA A 34 4.69 -18.00 5.07
N GLN A 35 4.64 -18.78 3.99
CA GLN A 35 5.70 -18.83 2.96
C GLN A 35 5.54 -17.81 1.84
N LEU A 36 4.42 -17.07 1.80
CA LEU A 36 4.23 -16.03 0.79
C LEU A 36 5.21 -14.87 0.98
N SER A 37 5.58 -14.27 -0.12
CA SER A 37 6.46 -13.08 -0.16
C SER A 37 5.94 -12.09 -1.19
N GLY A 38 6.10 -10.80 -0.96
CA GLY A 38 5.67 -9.76 -1.90
C GLY A 38 4.16 -9.44 -1.90
N HIS A 39 3.34 -10.22 -1.19
CA HIS A 39 1.89 -10.11 -1.18
C HIS A 39 1.37 -8.94 -0.31
N THR A 40 0.10 -8.60 -0.51
CA THR A 40 -0.64 -7.63 0.31
C THR A 40 -1.50 -8.34 1.35
N ILE A 41 -1.46 -7.88 2.61
CA ILE A 41 -2.39 -8.33 3.66
C ILE A 41 -3.46 -7.25 3.85
N LEU A 42 -4.73 -7.63 3.70
CA LEU A 42 -5.89 -6.80 4.03
C LEU A 42 -6.47 -7.26 5.36
N ILE A 43 -6.47 -6.39 6.37
CA ILE A 43 -7.01 -6.66 7.69
C ILE A 43 -8.34 -5.93 7.84
N GLY A 44 -9.41 -6.69 8.05
CA GLY A 44 -10.77 -6.17 8.15
C GLY A 44 -11.59 -6.38 6.87
N TRP A 45 -12.90 -6.60 7.07
CA TRP A 45 -13.84 -6.75 5.97
C TRP A 45 -15.12 -5.96 6.24
N GLN A 46 -15.45 -5.04 5.34
CA GLN A 46 -16.61 -4.15 5.42
C GLN A 46 -17.53 -4.30 4.20
N GLY A 47 -17.69 -5.54 3.71
CA GLY A 47 -18.57 -5.85 2.59
C GLY A 47 -18.16 -5.14 1.30
N ALA A 48 -19.09 -4.40 0.70
CA ALA A 48 -18.89 -3.75 -0.61
C ALA A 48 -17.71 -2.76 -0.63
N ALA A 49 -17.42 -2.06 0.46
CA ALA A 49 -16.29 -1.14 0.54
C ALA A 49 -14.95 -1.88 0.43
N SER A 50 -14.82 -3.01 1.14
CA SER A 50 -13.62 -3.84 1.04
C SER A 50 -13.50 -4.56 -0.32
N ALA A 51 -14.63 -4.96 -0.93
CA ALA A 51 -14.64 -5.53 -2.27
C ALA A 51 -14.13 -4.51 -3.30
N ARG A 52 -14.60 -3.26 -3.24
CA ARG A 52 -14.12 -2.18 -4.12
C ARG A 52 -12.63 -1.89 -3.90
N LEU A 53 -12.17 -1.86 -2.65
CA LEU A 53 -10.74 -1.69 -2.35
C LEU A 53 -9.91 -2.82 -2.97
N LEU A 54 -10.37 -4.07 -2.87
CA LEU A 54 -9.68 -5.22 -3.47
C LEU A 54 -9.63 -5.09 -5.01
N GLU A 55 -10.73 -4.71 -5.67
CA GLU A 55 -10.75 -4.46 -7.11
C GLU A 55 -9.69 -3.43 -7.53
N LEU A 56 -9.61 -2.30 -6.81
CA LEU A 56 -8.61 -1.26 -7.05
C LEU A 56 -7.17 -1.76 -6.85
N LEU A 57 -6.94 -2.60 -5.85
CA LEU A 57 -5.61 -3.19 -5.61
C LEU A 57 -5.21 -4.18 -6.71
N LEU A 58 -6.18 -4.91 -7.28
CA LEU A 58 -5.93 -5.89 -8.34
C LEU A 58 -5.83 -5.24 -9.73
N SER A 59 -6.40 -4.04 -9.94
CA SER A 59 -6.28 -3.31 -11.21
C SER A 59 -4.90 -2.67 -11.40
N ASP A 60 -4.13 -2.42 -10.33
CA ASP A 60 -2.76 -1.90 -10.41
C ASP A 60 -1.80 -2.99 -10.90
N THR A 61 -1.69 -3.13 -12.22
CA THR A 61 -0.81 -4.12 -12.90
C THR A 61 0.69 -3.82 -12.73
N ALA A 62 1.06 -2.70 -12.14
CA ALA A 62 2.46 -2.28 -11.94
C ALA A 62 3.14 -2.96 -10.76
N THR A 63 2.43 -3.79 -10.01
CA THR A 63 2.97 -4.53 -8.88
C THR A 63 3.02 -6.03 -9.19
N ASP A 64 4.24 -6.61 -9.14
CA ASP A 64 4.47 -8.07 -9.04
C ASP A 64 3.89 -8.57 -7.69
N ASP A 65 2.57 -8.49 -7.54
CA ASP A 65 1.90 -8.84 -6.30
C ASP A 65 1.55 -10.34 -6.33
N GLU A 66 2.08 -11.11 -5.38
CA GLU A 66 1.71 -12.51 -5.18
C GLU A 66 0.26 -12.68 -4.66
N GLY A 67 -0.55 -11.63 -4.78
CA GLY A 67 -1.97 -11.60 -4.46
C GLY A 67 -2.28 -11.06 -3.07
N VAL A 68 -3.55 -11.15 -2.68
CA VAL A 68 -4.06 -10.59 -1.43
C VAL A 68 -4.41 -11.71 -0.44
N VAL A 69 -4.08 -11.50 0.84
CA VAL A 69 -4.50 -12.34 1.96
C VAL A 69 -5.40 -11.49 2.87
N LEU A 70 -6.69 -11.84 2.93
CA LEU A 70 -7.63 -11.23 3.88
C LEU A 70 -7.46 -11.84 5.27
N VAL A 71 -7.37 -11.00 6.29
CA VAL A 71 -7.51 -11.36 7.71
C VAL A 71 -8.78 -10.69 8.24
N ALA A 72 -9.80 -11.45 8.60
CA ALA A 72 -11.04 -10.87 9.08
C ALA A 72 -11.66 -11.61 10.25
N GLU A 73 -12.20 -10.83 11.20
CA GLU A 73 -13.01 -11.26 12.34
C GLU A 73 -14.49 -11.28 11.94
N GLY A 74 -15.24 -12.26 12.43
CA GLY A 74 -16.68 -12.37 12.18
C GLY A 74 -17.07 -12.80 10.76
N VAL A 75 -16.12 -13.14 9.91
CA VAL A 75 -16.34 -13.64 8.55
C VAL A 75 -16.20 -15.16 8.55
N ALA A 76 -17.30 -15.87 8.23
CA ALA A 76 -17.35 -17.32 8.30
C ALA A 76 -16.64 -18.02 7.14
N GLU A 77 -16.71 -17.43 5.95
CA GLU A 77 -16.17 -17.96 4.70
C GLU A 77 -15.50 -16.83 3.88
N ASN A 78 -14.53 -17.21 3.04
CA ASN A 78 -13.88 -16.26 2.14
C ASN A 78 -14.91 -15.56 1.24
N PRO A 79 -15.09 -14.23 1.35
CA PRO A 79 -16.12 -13.52 0.59
C PRO A 79 -15.79 -13.37 -0.90
N MET A 80 -14.51 -13.54 -1.31
CA MET A 80 -14.07 -13.45 -2.70
C MET A 80 -12.98 -14.52 -2.99
N PRO A 81 -13.34 -15.81 -3.02
CA PRO A 81 -12.37 -16.92 -3.06
C PRO A 81 -11.53 -16.98 -4.34
N ASP A 82 -12.04 -16.42 -5.44
CA ASP A 82 -11.36 -16.39 -6.73
C ASP A 82 -10.31 -15.27 -6.83
N HIS A 83 -10.34 -14.30 -5.90
CA HIS A 83 -9.51 -13.10 -5.95
C HIS A 83 -8.52 -12.97 -4.79
N MET A 84 -8.78 -13.62 -3.66
CA MET A 84 -7.93 -13.52 -2.48
C MET A 84 -7.89 -14.78 -1.63
N ARG A 85 -6.83 -14.94 -0.87
CA ARG A 85 -6.70 -15.94 0.19
C ARG A 85 -7.36 -15.42 1.48
N PHE A 86 -7.72 -16.32 2.39
CA PHE A 86 -8.42 -15.92 3.62
C PHE A 86 -7.84 -16.59 4.86
N VAL A 87 -7.69 -15.79 5.92
CA VAL A 87 -7.36 -16.21 7.29
C VAL A 87 -8.45 -15.71 8.22
N ALA A 88 -9.24 -16.62 8.77
CA ALA A 88 -10.24 -16.27 9.77
C ALA A 88 -9.54 -15.90 11.09
N ALA A 89 -9.91 -14.75 11.65
CA ALA A 89 -9.49 -14.28 12.95
C ALA A 89 -10.64 -14.37 13.96
N GLU A 90 -10.36 -14.88 15.16
CA GLU A 90 -11.30 -14.79 16.28
C GLU A 90 -11.25 -13.41 16.93
N SER A 91 -10.08 -12.79 16.92
CA SER A 91 -9.83 -11.41 17.32
C SER A 91 -8.59 -10.86 16.63
N TYR A 92 -8.59 -9.57 16.31
CA TYR A 92 -7.41 -8.88 15.78
C TYR A 92 -6.27 -8.74 16.78
N THR A 93 -6.51 -9.03 18.09
CA THR A 93 -5.45 -9.08 19.10
C THR A 93 -4.63 -10.37 19.07
N HIS A 94 -5.11 -11.42 18.39
CA HIS A 94 -4.42 -12.69 18.28
C HIS A 94 -3.31 -12.61 17.25
N THR A 95 -2.07 -12.63 17.72
CA THR A 95 -0.88 -12.40 16.87
C THR A 95 -0.60 -13.54 15.89
N ASP A 96 -1.09 -14.76 16.15
CA ASP A 96 -0.93 -15.93 15.28
C ASP A 96 -1.61 -15.77 13.93
N VAL A 97 -2.69 -14.98 13.82
CA VAL A 97 -3.37 -14.74 12.54
C VAL A 97 -2.46 -14.04 11.54
N TYR A 98 -1.59 -13.14 12.02
CA TYR A 98 -0.63 -12.42 11.16
C TYR A 98 0.50 -13.34 10.69
N LEU A 99 0.95 -14.27 11.54
CA LEU A 99 1.91 -15.31 11.14
C LEU A 99 1.30 -16.22 10.08
N ARG A 100 0.04 -16.64 10.25
CA ARG A 100 -0.68 -17.43 9.24
C ARG A 100 -0.87 -16.66 7.94
N ALA A 101 -1.07 -15.35 8.01
CA ALA A 101 -1.18 -14.49 6.83
C ALA A 101 0.16 -14.20 6.14
N GLY A 102 1.30 -14.62 6.70
CA GLY A 102 2.62 -14.44 6.10
C GLY A 102 3.21 -13.06 6.30
N ILE A 103 2.97 -12.41 7.46
CA ILE A 103 3.40 -11.03 7.74
C ILE A 103 4.90 -10.78 7.51
N ALA A 104 5.75 -11.79 7.74
CA ALA A 104 7.20 -11.65 7.57
C ALA A 104 7.62 -11.39 6.12
N GLY A 105 6.85 -11.89 5.15
CA GLY A 105 7.09 -11.76 3.71
C GLY A 105 6.20 -10.72 3.03
N ALA A 106 5.24 -10.12 3.72
CA ALA A 106 4.32 -9.15 3.12
C ALA A 106 5.04 -7.88 2.65
N ALA A 107 4.70 -7.39 1.47
CA ALA A 107 5.16 -6.10 0.96
C ALA A 107 4.30 -4.96 1.50
N ARG A 108 2.99 -5.18 1.64
CA ARG A 108 2.01 -4.16 2.07
C ARG A 108 1.03 -4.75 3.07
N VAL A 109 0.58 -3.92 4.02
CA VAL A 109 -0.50 -4.24 4.95
C VAL A 109 -1.49 -3.09 4.99
N ILE A 110 -2.76 -3.38 4.75
CA ILE A 110 -3.85 -2.41 4.85
C ILE A 110 -4.71 -2.82 6.05
N VAL A 111 -4.82 -1.93 7.03
CA VAL A 111 -5.59 -2.14 8.25
C VAL A 111 -6.86 -1.31 8.18
N ASN A 112 -7.99 -1.96 7.93
CA ASN A 112 -9.29 -1.31 7.74
C ASN A 112 -10.45 -2.16 8.33
N PRO A 113 -10.44 -2.51 9.63
CA PRO A 113 -11.59 -3.10 10.32
C PRO A 113 -12.77 -2.12 10.42
N PRO A 114 -13.96 -2.62 10.85
CA PRO A 114 -15.16 -1.77 10.96
C PRO A 114 -15.12 -0.67 12.00
N SER A 115 -14.17 -0.66 12.93
CA SER A 115 -14.07 0.38 13.96
C SER A 115 -12.63 0.77 14.30
N ASP A 116 -12.44 1.98 14.80
CA ASP A 116 -11.15 2.49 15.26
C ASP A 116 -10.52 1.63 16.36
N ASP A 117 -11.33 1.11 17.29
CA ASP A 117 -10.85 0.24 18.37
C ASP A 117 -10.26 -1.06 17.81
N GLN A 118 -10.91 -1.65 16.81
CA GLN A 118 -10.41 -2.84 16.12
C GLN A 118 -9.17 -2.51 15.29
N THR A 119 -9.12 -1.33 14.64
CA THR A 119 -7.94 -0.86 13.93
C THR A 119 -6.76 -0.68 14.87
N LEU A 120 -6.96 -0.06 16.04
CA LEU A 120 -5.91 0.08 17.08
C LEU A 120 -5.44 -1.29 17.56
N ALA A 121 -6.36 -2.19 17.88
CA ALA A 121 -6.03 -3.55 18.33
C ALA A 121 -5.21 -4.31 17.27
N ALA A 122 -5.61 -4.24 16.00
CA ALA A 122 -4.91 -4.85 14.89
C ALA A 122 -3.49 -4.26 14.71
N VAL A 123 -3.36 -2.93 14.75
CA VAL A 123 -2.06 -2.25 14.62
C VAL A 123 -1.11 -2.67 15.74
N PHE A 124 -1.54 -2.65 17.00
CA PHE A 124 -0.68 -3.04 18.11
C PHE A 124 -0.24 -4.50 18.04
N ALA A 125 -1.17 -5.41 17.72
CA ALA A 125 -0.87 -6.84 17.58
C ALA A 125 0.05 -7.12 16.37
N LEU A 126 -0.16 -6.42 15.24
CA LEU A 126 0.67 -6.50 14.05
C LEU A 126 2.10 -6.02 14.33
N MET A 127 2.26 -4.90 15.02
CA MET A 127 3.57 -4.31 15.33
C MET A 127 4.41 -5.17 16.29
N ALA A 128 3.79 -6.10 17.04
CA ALA A 128 4.52 -7.10 17.82
C ALA A 128 5.42 -8.01 16.96
N HIS A 129 5.15 -8.13 15.66
CA HIS A 129 5.97 -8.88 14.71
C HIS A 129 7.05 -8.04 14.01
N ALA A 130 7.16 -6.74 14.32
CA ALA A 130 8.09 -5.80 13.70
C ALA A 130 8.15 -5.94 12.16
N PRO A 131 7.01 -5.84 11.45
CA PRO A 131 6.94 -6.09 10.01
C PRO A 131 7.75 -5.06 9.22
N ARG A 132 8.32 -5.50 8.09
CA ARG A 132 9.01 -4.62 7.14
C ARG A 132 8.10 -4.06 6.05
N ALA A 133 6.86 -4.52 6.02
CA ALA A 133 5.85 -4.11 5.06
C ALA A 133 5.55 -2.61 5.18
N HIS A 134 5.15 -1.98 4.07
CA HIS A 134 4.48 -0.69 4.11
C HIS A 134 3.08 -0.87 4.71
N ILE A 135 2.78 -0.14 5.79
CA ILE A 135 1.54 -0.28 6.54
C ILE A 135 0.70 0.98 6.37
N VAL A 136 -0.55 0.78 5.93
CA VAL A 136 -1.57 1.82 5.86
C VAL A 136 -2.70 1.45 6.81
N ALA A 137 -3.11 2.36 7.70
CA ALA A 137 -4.20 2.14 8.64
C ALA A 137 -5.28 3.22 8.49
N HIS A 138 -6.54 2.80 8.39
CA HIS A 138 -7.68 3.70 8.26
C HIS A 138 -8.33 3.95 9.62
N PHE A 139 -8.62 5.21 9.92
CA PHE A 139 -9.30 5.67 11.12
C PHE A 139 -10.38 6.69 10.78
N ASP A 140 -11.54 6.58 11.39
CA ASP A 140 -12.57 7.61 11.34
C ASP A 140 -12.19 8.81 12.25
N SER A 141 -11.57 8.52 13.40
CA SER A 141 -11.18 9.51 14.39
C SER A 141 -9.78 10.07 14.17
N ALA A 142 -9.66 11.40 14.10
CA ALA A 142 -8.39 12.09 14.06
C ALA A 142 -7.52 11.85 15.31
N SER A 143 -8.13 11.58 16.46
CA SER A 143 -7.40 11.29 17.70
C SER A 143 -6.76 9.90 17.67
N ALA A 144 -7.47 8.89 17.19
CA ALA A 144 -6.94 7.53 17.02
C ALA A 144 -5.79 7.51 15.99
N ALA A 145 -5.97 8.16 14.84
CA ALA A 145 -4.91 8.29 13.84
C ALA A 145 -3.65 8.97 14.41
N ARG A 146 -3.80 10.06 15.17
CA ARG A 146 -2.66 10.73 15.82
C ARG A 146 -1.96 9.86 16.85
N LEU A 147 -2.71 9.08 17.64
CA LEU A 147 -2.15 8.16 18.61
C LEU A 147 -1.21 7.16 17.94
N VAL A 148 -1.65 6.55 16.84
CA VAL A 148 -0.81 5.62 16.07
C VAL A 148 0.39 6.33 15.45
N ALA A 149 0.20 7.48 14.80
CA ALA A 149 1.28 8.23 14.18
C ALA A 149 2.37 8.68 15.16
N CYS A 150 1.98 8.99 16.43
CA CYS A 150 2.96 9.32 17.48
C CYS A 150 3.81 8.13 17.92
N HIS A 151 3.23 6.91 17.98
CA HIS A 151 3.94 5.73 18.45
C HIS A 151 4.64 4.96 17.31
N TYR A 152 4.05 5.01 16.12
CA TYR A 152 4.51 4.30 14.93
C TYR A 152 4.55 5.22 13.71
N PRO A 153 5.51 6.17 13.63
CA PRO A 153 5.55 7.19 12.57
C PRO A 153 5.75 6.63 11.16
N ALA A 154 6.14 5.36 11.05
CA ALA A 154 6.24 4.66 9.76
C ALA A 154 4.89 4.16 9.23
N ILE A 155 3.83 4.13 10.05
CA ILE A 155 2.49 3.75 9.62
C ILE A 155 1.80 4.96 8.98
N GLU A 156 1.34 4.78 7.75
CA GLU A 156 0.54 5.78 7.06
C GLU A 156 -0.91 5.72 7.54
N CYS A 157 -1.37 6.78 8.23
CA CYS A 157 -2.73 6.84 8.74
C CYS A 157 -3.62 7.65 7.79
N THR A 158 -4.68 7.01 7.28
CA THR A 158 -5.70 7.65 6.44
C THR A 158 -6.96 7.95 7.25
N ARG A 159 -7.75 8.93 6.78
CA ARG A 159 -9.03 9.34 7.37
C ARG A 159 -10.03 9.68 6.26
N PRO A 160 -11.34 9.65 6.52
CA PRO A 160 -12.32 10.18 5.60
C PRO A 160 -12.05 11.67 5.30
N MET A 161 -12.09 12.06 4.03
CA MET A 161 -11.84 13.42 3.55
C MET A 161 -13.08 14.04 2.86
N THR A 162 -14.25 13.47 3.07
CA THR A 162 -15.48 13.90 2.40
C THR A 162 -15.83 15.38 2.67
N ALA A 163 -15.66 15.84 3.90
CA ALA A 163 -15.95 17.22 4.26
C ALA A 163 -14.98 18.20 3.58
N GLU A 164 -13.71 17.87 3.54
CA GLU A 164 -12.66 18.65 2.87
C GLU A 164 -12.91 18.73 1.35
N ILE A 165 -13.28 17.61 0.73
CA ILE A 165 -13.62 17.56 -0.70
C ILE A 165 -14.86 18.41 -0.99
N LEU A 166 -15.92 18.29 -0.18
CA LEU A 166 -17.13 19.10 -0.35
C LEU A 166 -16.87 20.60 -0.17
N ALA A 167 -16.08 20.97 0.84
CA ALA A 167 -15.70 22.35 1.07
C ALA A 167 -14.91 22.93 -0.12
N ARG A 168 -13.95 22.16 -0.66
CA ARG A 168 -13.19 22.57 -1.85
C ARG A 168 -14.07 22.68 -3.09
N ALA A 169 -14.95 21.72 -3.33
CA ALA A 169 -15.86 21.72 -4.49
C ALA A 169 -16.82 22.93 -4.45
N ALA A 170 -17.22 23.36 -3.25
CA ALA A 170 -18.07 24.53 -3.09
C ALA A 170 -17.33 25.86 -3.35
N GLN A 171 -16.02 25.92 -3.06
CA GLN A 171 -15.20 27.12 -3.25
C GLN A 171 -14.64 27.22 -4.68
N ASP A 172 -14.18 26.10 -5.23
CA ASP A 172 -13.49 26.03 -6.51
C ASP A 172 -14.19 25.03 -7.43
N PRO A 173 -15.05 25.50 -8.37
CA PRO A 173 -15.76 24.63 -9.30
C PRO A 173 -14.83 23.72 -10.11
N GLY A 174 -15.10 22.41 -10.12
CA GLY A 174 -14.30 21.39 -10.81
C GLY A 174 -13.22 20.74 -9.93
N SER A 175 -12.95 21.23 -8.72
CA SER A 175 -11.94 20.64 -7.84
C SER A 175 -12.24 19.20 -7.42
N ALA A 176 -13.53 18.83 -7.30
CA ALA A 176 -13.92 17.45 -7.00
C ALA A 176 -13.57 16.49 -8.16
N ALA A 177 -13.72 16.93 -9.41
CA ALA A 177 -13.35 16.13 -10.58
C ALA A 177 -11.82 15.92 -10.62
N ILE A 178 -11.02 16.97 -10.36
CA ILE A 178 -9.56 16.85 -10.27
C ILE A 178 -9.16 15.90 -9.15
N THR A 179 -9.80 15.99 -7.99
CA THR A 179 -9.50 15.07 -6.87
C THR A 179 -9.83 13.62 -7.23
N ALA A 180 -10.95 13.39 -7.90
CA ALA A 180 -11.33 12.05 -8.35
C ALA A 180 -10.33 11.48 -9.36
N GLU A 181 -9.87 12.30 -10.31
CA GLU A 181 -8.84 11.92 -11.30
C GLU A 181 -7.51 11.58 -10.65
N LEU A 182 -7.05 12.39 -9.69
CA LEU A 182 -5.82 12.14 -8.94
C LEU A 182 -5.84 10.83 -8.13
N LEU A 183 -7.03 10.34 -7.77
CA LEU A 183 -7.24 9.09 -7.04
C LEU A 183 -7.64 7.93 -7.96
N SER A 184 -7.85 8.18 -9.26
CA SER A 184 -8.18 7.14 -10.23
C SER A 184 -6.99 6.20 -10.43
N VAL A 185 -7.28 4.91 -10.56
CA VAL A 185 -6.29 3.85 -10.86
C VAL A 185 -6.52 3.31 -12.27
N ASP A 186 -7.68 3.64 -12.87
CA ASP A 186 -8.15 2.98 -14.10
C ASP A 186 -7.67 3.67 -15.37
N ASP A 187 -7.62 5.04 -15.40
CA ASP A 187 -7.25 5.81 -16.58
C ASP A 187 -6.60 7.15 -16.21
N GLY A 188 -5.61 7.58 -17.00
CA GLY A 188 -4.97 8.90 -16.87
C GLY A 188 -3.76 8.96 -15.94
N PRO A 189 -3.19 10.17 -15.78
CA PRO A 189 -2.04 10.37 -14.89
C PRO A 189 -2.43 10.16 -13.44
N THR A 190 -1.72 9.27 -12.75
CA THR A 190 -1.93 9.01 -11.32
C THR A 190 -0.71 9.44 -10.49
N GLN A 191 -0.89 9.44 -9.18
CA GLN A 191 0.15 9.85 -8.24
C GLN A 191 1.12 8.70 -7.93
N PHE A 192 2.41 8.98 -8.08
CA PHE A 192 3.49 8.06 -7.73
C PHE A 192 4.45 8.70 -6.73
N SER A 193 5.25 7.84 -6.09
CA SER A 193 6.38 8.27 -5.27
C SER A 193 7.67 7.60 -5.70
N LEU A 194 8.81 8.28 -5.47
CA LEU A 194 10.14 7.80 -5.79
C LEU A 194 11.13 8.27 -4.73
N ALA A 195 11.92 7.34 -4.18
CA ALA A 195 12.96 7.68 -3.22
C ALA A 195 14.21 8.23 -3.90
N VAL A 196 14.74 9.34 -3.39
CA VAL A 196 16.07 9.85 -3.76
C VAL A 196 17.12 8.94 -3.12
N PRO A 197 18.16 8.49 -3.89
CA PRO A 197 19.21 7.63 -3.34
C PRO A 197 19.89 8.22 -2.11
N ALA A 198 20.09 7.40 -1.07
CA ALA A 198 20.66 7.85 0.19
C ALA A 198 22.13 8.31 0.11
N GLN A 199 22.84 7.92 -0.96
CA GLN A 199 24.25 8.29 -1.20
C GLN A 199 24.40 9.56 -2.02
N LEU A 200 23.29 10.16 -2.47
CA LEU A 200 23.30 11.35 -3.29
C LEU A 200 23.41 12.59 -2.42
N GLU A 201 24.23 13.57 -2.83
CA GLU A 201 24.17 14.90 -2.23
C GLU A 201 22.89 15.63 -2.63
N ALA A 202 22.50 16.66 -1.86
CA ALA A 202 21.30 17.43 -2.12
C ALA A 202 21.29 18.02 -3.54
N LEU A 203 20.13 17.94 -4.19
CA LEU A 203 19.86 18.50 -5.51
C LEU A 203 18.87 19.65 -5.40
N ASP A 204 18.92 20.60 -6.33
CA ASP A 204 17.89 21.62 -6.44
C ASP A 204 16.59 21.01 -6.99
N TYR A 205 15.46 21.39 -6.38
CA TYR A 205 14.13 20.94 -6.81
C TYR A 205 13.86 21.25 -8.29
N SER A 206 14.32 22.41 -8.80
CA SER A 206 14.14 22.81 -10.20
C SER A 206 14.78 21.83 -11.18
N LEU A 207 15.94 21.28 -10.86
CA LEU A 207 16.63 20.32 -11.73
C LEU A 207 15.84 19.01 -11.82
N LEU A 208 15.32 18.55 -10.68
CA LEU A 208 14.46 17.36 -10.64
C LEU A 208 13.14 17.61 -11.37
N ALA A 209 12.51 18.77 -11.16
CA ALA A 209 11.27 19.13 -11.85
C ALA A 209 11.44 19.17 -13.37
N ALA A 210 12.57 19.70 -13.86
CA ALA A 210 12.90 19.71 -15.28
C ALA A 210 13.11 18.28 -15.83
N ASP A 211 13.84 17.41 -15.13
CA ASP A 211 14.04 16.01 -15.55
C ASP A 211 12.71 15.23 -15.60
N PHE A 212 11.86 15.38 -14.57
CA PHE A 212 10.53 14.76 -14.54
C PHE A 212 9.64 15.27 -15.68
N SER A 213 9.66 16.59 -15.96
CA SER A 213 8.90 17.19 -17.07
C SER A 213 9.32 16.62 -18.43
N GLN A 214 10.62 16.38 -18.68
CA GLN A 214 11.11 15.74 -19.90
C GLN A 214 10.62 14.29 -20.06
N ARG A 215 10.20 13.65 -18.98
CA ARG A 215 9.64 12.29 -18.94
C ARG A 215 8.12 12.26 -19.01
N GLY A 216 7.47 13.42 -19.23
CA GLY A 216 6.01 13.53 -19.19
C GLY A 216 5.41 13.43 -17.79
N ALA A 217 6.21 13.68 -16.76
CA ALA A 217 5.78 13.63 -15.36
C ALA A 217 5.80 15.04 -14.72
N LEU A 218 4.84 15.33 -13.87
CA LEU A 218 4.76 16.57 -13.10
C LEU A 218 5.21 16.31 -11.65
N LEU A 219 6.36 16.87 -11.26
CA LEU A 219 6.84 16.77 -9.88
C LEU A 219 6.00 17.67 -8.97
N LEU A 220 5.28 17.08 -8.02
CA LEU A 220 4.37 17.78 -7.09
C LEU A 220 5.10 18.34 -5.87
N GLY A 221 6.11 17.62 -5.38
CA GLY A 221 6.81 18.00 -4.16
C GLY A 221 7.65 16.88 -3.58
N LEU A 222 8.03 17.04 -2.33
CA LEU A 222 8.88 16.08 -1.61
C LEU A 222 8.48 15.94 -0.15
N ARG A 223 8.80 14.77 0.44
CA ARG A 223 8.88 14.57 1.87
C ARG A 223 10.34 14.38 2.26
N ALA A 224 10.83 15.25 3.12
CA ALA A 224 12.19 15.14 3.64
C ALA A 224 12.32 13.97 4.65
N PRO A 225 13.54 13.46 4.95
CA PRO A 225 13.75 12.37 5.90
C PRO A 225 13.25 12.66 7.33
N ASP A 226 13.11 13.94 7.69
CA ASP A 226 12.52 14.39 8.97
C ASP A 226 10.98 14.33 8.98
N GLY A 227 10.36 13.87 7.87
CA GLY A 227 8.91 13.76 7.68
C GLY A 227 8.22 15.02 7.15
N ALA A 228 8.93 16.14 6.99
CA ALA A 228 8.34 17.38 6.48
C ALA A 228 7.91 17.23 5.01
N LEU A 229 6.60 17.33 4.75
CA LEU A 229 6.02 17.33 3.41
C LEU A 229 5.96 18.76 2.88
N ARG A 230 6.46 18.97 1.66
CA ARG A 230 6.43 20.26 0.94
C ARG A 230 5.88 20.02 -0.46
N LEU A 231 4.70 20.57 -0.75
CA LEU A 231 4.12 20.60 -2.08
C LEU A 231 4.49 21.91 -2.78
N ASN A 232 4.78 21.82 -4.06
CA ASN A 232 5.18 22.96 -4.90
C ASN A 232 6.22 23.88 -4.20
N PRO A 233 7.35 23.34 -3.73
CA PRO A 233 8.36 24.14 -3.05
C PRO A 233 9.04 25.10 -4.01
N PRO A 234 9.67 26.17 -3.53
CA PRO A 234 10.48 27.07 -4.38
C PRO A 234 11.53 26.31 -5.19
N ALA A 235 11.83 26.83 -6.37
CA ALA A 235 12.76 26.20 -7.34
C ALA A 235 14.14 25.84 -6.75
N GLN A 236 14.65 26.67 -5.83
CA GLN A 236 15.95 26.51 -5.17
C GLN A 236 15.87 25.65 -3.89
N THR A 237 14.75 25.03 -3.63
CA THR A 237 14.64 24.13 -2.46
C THR A 237 15.59 22.97 -2.61
N ALA A 238 16.46 22.78 -1.62
CA ALA A 238 17.34 21.63 -1.57
C ALA A 238 16.54 20.35 -1.28
N VAL A 239 16.70 19.35 -2.12
CA VAL A 239 16.11 18.02 -1.97
C VAL A 239 17.18 17.12 -1.37
N PRO A 240 17.06 16.73 -0.10
CA PRO A 240 18.11 15.95 0.58
C PRO A 240 18.12 14.49 0.10
N ALA A 241 19.24 13.83 0.32
CA ALA A 241 19.37 12.39 0.18
C ALA A 241 18.30 11.67 1.00
N GLY A 242 17.74 10.57 0.47
CA GLY A 242 16.69 9.80 1.13
C GLY A 242 15.31 10.47 1.17
N ALA A 243 15.14 11.66 0.58
CA ALA A 243 13.82 12.28 0.42
C ALA A 243 12.92 11.41 -0.48
N MET A 244 11.61 11.48 -0.23
CA MET A 244 10.61 10.89 -1.12
C MET A 244 10.03 11.97 -2.02
N LEU A 245 10.15 11.79 -3.34
CA LEU A 245 9.54 12.65 -4.35
C LEU A 245 8.13 12.17 -4.65
N TYR A 246 7.19 13.08 -4.85
CA TYR A 246 5.81 12.80 -5.28
C TYR A 246 5.56 13.47 -6.63
N TYR A 247 5.00 12.73 -7.57
CA TYR A 247 4.78 13.20 -8.93
C TYR A 247 3.53 12.58 -9.55
N LEU A 248 2.99 13.23 -10.59
CA LEU A 248 1.93 12.74 -11.46
C LEU A 248 2.53 12.26 -12.77
N ALA A 249 2.11 11.11 -13.27
CA ALA A 249 2.49 10.58 -14.56
C ALA A 249 1.49 9.52 -15.03
N GLU A 250 1.43 9.24 -16.33
CA GLU A 250 0.65 8.11 -16.87
C GLU A 250 1.27 6.76 -16.47
N GLN A 251 2.59 6.73 -16.30
CA GLN A 251 3.31 5.52 -15.92
C GLN A 251 4.36 5.84 -14.86
N ARG A 252 4.64 4.84 -14.02
CA ARG A 252 5.69 4.96 -12.98
C ARG A 252 7.06 5.19 -13.62
N VAL A 253 7.75 6.25 -13.18
CA VAL A 253 9.13 6.53 -13.56
C VAL A 253 10.06 5.54 -12.84
N PRO A 254 10.78 4.66 -13.57
CA PRO A 254 11.72 3.73 -12.93
C PRO A 254 12.89 4.48 -12.31
N ALA A 255 13.25 4.15 -11.05
CA ALA A 255 14.35 4.83 -10.34
C ALA A 255 15.69 4.76 -11.07
N GLN A 256 15.96 3.66 -11.77
CA GLN A 256 17.16 3.45 -12.58
C GLN A 256 17.19 4.28 -13.88
N SER A 257 16.05 4.82 -14.32
CA SER A 257 16.00 5.67 -15.52
C SER A 257 16.47 7.10 -15.25
N ILE A 258 16.55 7.51 -13.98
CA ILE A 258 16.98 8.85 -13.59
C ILE A 258 18.52 8.88 -13.53
N ALA A 259 19.11 9.78 -14.28
CA ALA A 259 20.56 9.97 -14.33
C ALA A 259 21.05 10.83 -13.14
N TRP A 260 20.92 10.32 -11.91
CA TRP A 260 21.21 11.04 -10.67
C TRP A 260 22.58 11.72 -10.65
N GLN A 261 23.61 11.07 -11.17
CA GLN A 261 24.97 11.61 -11.22
C GLN A 261 25.09 12.78 -12.19
N ALA A 262 24.37 12.72 -13.33
CA ALA A 262 24.36 13.82 -14.31
C ALA A 262 23.61 15.04 -13.74
N LEU A 263 22.49 14.83 -13.05
CA LEU A 263 21.76 15.91 -12.36
C LEU A 263 22.63 16.59 -11.31
N ARG A 264 23.43 15.82 -10.57
CA ARG A 264 24.38 16.37 -9.60
C ARG A 264 25.48 17.18 -10.28
N ALA A 265 26.07 16.70 -11.37
CA ALA A 265 27.09 17.42 -12.10
C ALA A 265 26.55 18.77 -12.63
N ALA A 266 25.30 18.79 -13.11
CA ALA A 266 24.62 20.01 -13.53
C ALA A 266 24.40 20.99 -12.37
N ALA A 267 24.04 20.51 -11.18
CA ALA A 267 23.89 21.33 -9.98
C ALA A 267 25.21 22.04 -9.60
N VAL A 268 26.33 21.30 -9.62
CA VAL A 268 27.65 21.87 -9.29
C VAL A 268 28.09 22.93 -10.31
N SER A 269 27.81 22.72 -11.61
CA SER A 269 28.16 23.68 -12.68
C SER A 269 27.28 24.94 -12.69
N ALA A 270 26.04 24.85 -12.13
CA ALA A 270 25.11 25.98 -12.02
C ALA A 270 25.34 26.85 -10.78
N SER A 271 26.12 26.38 -9.79
CA SER A 271 26.48 27.18 -8.60
C SER A 271 27.49 28.28 -9.03
N PRO A 272 27.15 29.60 -8.85
CA PRO A 272 28.10 30.66 -9.21
C PRO A 272 29.34 30.54 -8.31
N SER A 273 30.52 30.50 -8.91
CA SER A 273 31.80 30.63 -8.22
C SER A 273 31.73 31.79 -7.22
N PRO A 274 32.19 31.66 -5.96
CA PRO A 274 32.32 32.77 -5.06
C PRO A 274 33.29 33.75 -5.72
N ARG A 275 32.75 34.90 -6.17
CA ARG A 275 33.60 36.00 -6.62
C ARG A 275 34.43 36.43 -5.41
N GLY A 276 35.74 36.20 -5.52
CA GLY A 276 36.70 36.63 -4.53
C GLY A 276 36.56 38.13 -4.26
N ALA A 277 36.49 38.44 -2.97
CA ALA A 277 36.65 39.80 -2.46
C ALA A 277 38.13 40.14 -2.37
#